data_f71acabd9ae20c46e4e5975595e7773c
#
_entry.id   f71acabd9ae20c46e4e5975595e7773c
#
_cell.length_a   1.000
_cell.length_b   1.000
_cell.length_c   1.000
_cell.angle_alpha   90.00
_cell.angle_beta   90.00
_cell.angle_gamma   90.00
#
_symmetry.space_group_name_H-M   'P 1'
#
loop_
_entity.id
_entity.type
_entity.pdbx_description
1 polymer ?
#
loop_
_entity_poly.entity_id
_entity_poly.type
_entity_poly.pdbx_seq_one_letter_code
_entity_poly.pdbx_strand_id
1 'polypeptide(L)'
;MKIVVLAGGTSTERTVSITSGTGICKALRQKGHQAILVDIFCGIENVDRENPFPSEYDVDAASEYMSAFNDRIEQMKKERRSFFGPNVLKLCEAADIVFLGLHGANGEDGKVQATFDLMGIKYTGTGYLSSALAMDKGITKQMFLMNNVPTPRGVSMVKEEMTTDLKALGMEFPVVVKTCCGGSSVGVYIVNDQAEYEQALKDAYSYENEVVVEEYIKGREFSVAVSYTHLRAHETRGNL
;
A
#
# COMPACT_ATOMS: atom_id res chain seq x y z
N MET A 1 -19.70 -1.26 17.60
CA MET A 1 -19.47 -0.38 16.46
C MET A 1 -19.74 -1.13 15.18
N LYS A 2 -20.24 -0.46 14.15
CA LYS A 2 -20.32 -0.94 12.77
C LYS A 2 -19.01 -0.65 12.08
N ILE A 3 -18.30 -1.66 11.59
CA ILE A 3 -16.96 -1.50 11.02
C ILE A 3 -16.91 -2.19 9.67
N VAL A 4 -16.44 -1.47 8.65
CA VAL A 4 -16.03 -2.08 7.38
C VAL A 4 -14.54 -2.35 7.44
N VAL A 5 -14.13 -3.59 7.23
CA VAL A 5 -12.73 -3.94 7.00
C VAL A 5 -12.52 -4.04 5.49
N LEU A 6 -11.82 -3.07 4.92
CA LEU A 6 -11.48 -3.09 3.50
C LEU A 6 -10.21 -3.90 3.27
N ALA A 7 -10.27 -4.81 2.32
CA ALA A 7 -9.14 -5.65 1.91
C ALA A 7 -9.18 -5.91 0.41
N GLY A 8 -8.29 -6.75 -0.09
CA GLY A 8 -8.21 -7.10 -1.51
C GLY A 8 -7.64 -5.99 -2.37
N GLY A 9 -8.42 -5.46 -3.30
CA GLY A 9 -7.97 -4.44 -4.23
C GLY A 9 -7.25 -5.01 -5.45
N THR A 10 -6.40 -4.21 -6.10
CA THR A 10 -5.76 -4.53 -7.38
C THR A 10 -4.22 -4.54 -7.33
N SER A 11 -3.63 -4.39 -6.16
CA SER A 11 -2.16 -4.43 -6.01
C SER A 11 -1.61 -5.85 -6.12
N THR A 12 -0.32 -5.98 -6.31
CA THR A 12 0.40 -7.26 -6.29
C THR A 12 0.31 -7.95 -4.93
N GLU A 13 -0.04 -7.21 -3.87
CA GLU A 13 -0.18 -7.69 -2.49
C GLU A 13 -1.63 -8.03 -2.12
N ARG A 14 -2.52 -8.18 -3.11
CA ARG A 14 -3.94 -8.49 -2.92
C ARG A 14 -4.19 -9.67 -1.97
N THR A 15 -3.49 -10.77 -2.16
CA THR A 15 -3.67 -11.99 -1.34
C THR A 15 -3.26 -11.75 0.11
N VAL A 16 -2.18 -10.99 0.33
CA VAL A 16 -1.74 -10.59 1.68
C VAL A 16 -2.80 -9.71 2.34
N SER A 17 -3.37 -8.78 1.58
CA SER A 17 -4.45 -7.91 2.04
C SER A 17 -5.70 -8.70 2.45
N ILE A 18 -6.13 -9.69 1.67
CA ILE A 18 -7.26 -10.56 2.02
C ILE A 18 -6.99 -11.31 3.32
N THR A 19 -5.80 -11.90 3.46
CA THR A 19 -5.40 -12.62 4.68
C THR A 19 -5.40 -11.72 5.91
N SER A 20 -4.78 -10.55 5.81
CA SER A 20 -4.73 -9.55 6.88
C SER A 20 -6.13 -9.06 7.26
N GLY A 21 -6.94 -8.69 6.26
CA GLY A 21 -8.31 -8.22 6.48
C GLY A 21 -9.20 -9.27 7.14
N THR A 22 -9.05 -10.54 6.75
CA THR A 22 -9.76 -11.66 7.37
C THR A 22 -9.42 -11.78 8.85
N GLY A 23 -8.14 -11.76 9.20
CA GLY A 23 -7.68 -11.80 10.59
C GLY A 23 -8.19 -10.61 11.41
N ILE A 24 -8.11 -9.41 10.85
CA ILE A 24 -8.61 -8.17 11.47
C ILE A 24 -10.12 -8.25 11.71
N CYS A 25 -10.90 -8.66 10.71
CA CYS A 25 -12.35 -8.76 10.83
C CYS A 25 -12.75 -9.76 11.90
N LYS A 26 -12.13 -10.94 11.96
CA LYS A 26 -12.34 -11.93 13.02
C LYS A 26 -12.03 -11.35 14.41
N ALA A 27 -10.90 -10.67 14.58
CA ALA A 27 -10.50 -10.08 15.84
C ALA A 27 -11.48 -8.98 16.31
N LEU A 28 -11.96 -8.14 15.40
CA LEU A 28 -12.95 -7.11 15.71
C LEU A 28 -14.29 -7.74 16.12
N ARG A 29 -14.74 -8.79 15.44
CA ARG A 29 -15.96 -9.51 15.84
C ARG A 29 -15.83 -10.21 17.18
N GLN A 30 -14.68 -10.80 17.50
CA GLN A 30 -14.39 -11.36 18.83
C GLN A 30 -14.45 -10.31 19.94
N LYS A 31 -14.19 -9.04 19.62
CA LYS A 31 -14.33 -7.89 20.52
C LYS A 31 -15.77 -7.33 20.61
N GLY A 32 -16.73 -7.97 19.96
CA GLY A 32 -18.15 -7.59 20.00
C GLY A 32 -18.52 -6.48 19.01
N HIS A 33 -17.69 -6.18 18.02
CA HIS A 33 -18.04 -5.23 16.96
C HIS A 33 -18.80 -5.92 15.82
N GLN A 34 -19.71 -5.19 15.18
CA GLN A 34 -20.35 -5.62 13.92
C GLN A 34 -19.45 -5.29 12.74
N ALA A 35 -18.39 -6.09 12.56
CA ALA A 35 -17.43 -5.91 11.48
C ALA A 35 -17.81 -6.78 10.26
N ILE A 36 -17.68 -6.22 9.07
CA ILE A 36 -17.82 -6.93 7.78
C ILE A 36 -16.55 -6.78 6.96
N LEU A 37 -16.17 -7.82 6.23
CA LEU A 37 -15.02 -7.85 5.34
C LEU A 37 -15.49 -7.55 3.92
N VAL A 38 -14.89 -6.55 3.29
CA VAL A 38 -15.30 -6.08 1.96
C VAL A 38 -14.09 -5.91 1.07
N ASP A 39 -14.14 -6.49 -0.13
CA ASP A 39 -13.17 -6.21 -1.17
C ASP A 39 -13.39 -4.83 -1.77
N ILE A 40 -12.38 -3.96 -1.70
CA ILE A 40 -12.52 -2.58 -2.18
C ILE A 40 -12.77 -2.53 -3.69
N PHE A 41 -12.20 -3.47 -4.45
CA PHE A 41 -12.33 -3.49 -5.91
C PHE A 41 -13.48 -4.38 -6.37
N CYS A 42 -13.65 -5.58 -5.85
CA CYS A 42 -14.74 -6.48 -6.26
C CYS A 42 -16.08 -6.03 -5.71
N GLY A 43 -16.11 -5.46 -4.50
CA GLY A 43 -17.33 -5.04 -3.82
C GLY A 43 -18.22 -6.20 -3.39
N ILE A 44 -19.46 -5.89 -3.09
CA ILE A 44 -20.53 -6.86 -2.77
C ILE A 44 -21.77 -6.46 -3.58
N GLU A 45 -22.27 -7.33 -4.44
CA GLU A 45 -23.45 -7.02 -5.27
C GLU A 45 -24.75 -7.06 -4.46
N ASN A 46 -24.93 -8.08 -3.65
CA ASN A 46 -26.15 -8.28 -2.87
C ASN A 46 -25.91 -7.93 -1.40
N VAL A 47 -26.28 -6.70 -1.04
CA VAL A 47 -26.21 -6.21 0.35
C VAL A 47 -27.63 -6.10 0.88
N ASP A 48 -27.85 -6.67 2.06
CA ASP A 48 -29.09 -6.40 2.80
C ASP A 48 -29.07 -4.92 3.25
N ARG A 49 -29.92 -4.13 2.62
CA ARG A 49 -29.98 -2.67 2.85
C ARG A 49 -30.57 -2.30 4.21
N GLU A 50 -31.38 -3.18 4.80
CA GLU A 50 -32.00 -2.96 6.11
C GLU A 50 -31.02 -3.34 7.23
N ASN A 51 -30.18 -4.35 7.00
CA ASN A 51 -29.19 -4.81 7.97
C ASN A 51 -27.80 -5.07 7.33
N PRO A 52 -27.10 -4.01 6.89
CA PRO A 52 -25.79 -4.18 6.21
C PRO A 52 -24.65 -4.64 7.14
N PHE A 53 -24.88 -4.60 8.47
CA PHE A 53 -23.91 -5.03 9.50
C PHE A 53 -24.56 -6.10 10.41
N PRO A 54 -24.75 -7.34 9.92
CA PRO A 54 -25.43 -8.37 10.68
C PRO A 54 -24.66 -8.77 11.93
N SER A 55 -25.39 -9.18 12.99
CA SER A 55 -24.80 -9.73 14.22
C SER A 55 -24.06 -11.03 13.95
N GLU A 56 -24.61 -11.89 13.11
CA GLU A 56 -23.96 -13.11 12.62
C GLU A 56 -23.39 -12.85 11.23
N TYR A 57 -22.11 -13.17 11.04
CA TYR A 57 -21.42 -12.92 9.79
C TYR A 57 -20.27 -13.92 9.62
N ASP A 58 -20.28 -14.65 8.53
CA ASP A 58 -19.24 -15.59 8.19
C ASP A 58 -18.08 -14.88 7.48
N VAL A 59 -17.01 -14.64 8.25
CA VAL A 59 -15.80 -13.96 7.73
C VAL A 59 -15.04 -14.84 6.77
N ASP A 60 -15.05 -16.17 6.96
CA ASP A 60 -14.36 -17.11 6.06
C ASP A 60 -15.05 -17.19 4.72
N ALA A 61 -16.37 -17.29 4.69
CA ALA A 61 -17.13 -17.23 3.44
C ALA A 61 -16.89 -15.91 2.68
N ALA A 62 -16.80 -14.78 3.37
CA ALA A 62 -16.47 -13.50 2.74
C ALA A 62 -15.04 -13.49 2.17
N SER A 63 -14.07 -14.08 2.86
CA SER A 63 -12.70 -14.22 2.39
C SER A 63 -12.59 -15.13 1.15
N GLU A 64 -13.32 -16.22 1.14
CA GLU A 64 -13.42 -17.14 0.00
C GLU A 64 -14.05 -16.44 -1.22
N TYR A 65 -15.13 -15.69 -1.00
CA TYR A 65 -15.74 -14.87 -2.05
C TYR A 65 -14.75 -13.89 -2.68
N MET A 66 -13.96 -13.17 -1.88
CA MET A 66 -12.95 -12.24 -2.36
C MET A 66 -11.85 -12.97 -3.14
N SER A 67 -11.40 -14.12 -2.64
CA SER A 67 -10.32 -14.91 -3.24
C SER A 67 -10.73 -15.51 -4.60
N ALA A 68 -12.00 -15.81 -4.80
CA ALA A 68 -12.53 -16.32 -6.06
C ALA A 68 -12.34 -15.36 -7.26
N PHE A 69 -12.04 -14.08 -7.00
CA PHE A 69 -11.77 -13.10 -8.06
C PHE A 69 -10.28 -12.99 -8.44
N ASN A 70 -9.35 -13.64 -7.72
CA ASN A 70 -7.91 -13.41 -7.90
C ASN A 70 -7.45 -13.52 -9.35
N ASP A 71 -7.88 -14.55 -10.07
CA ASP A 71 -7.49 -14.77 -11.47
C ASP A 71 -8.21 -13.83 -12.46
N ARG A 72 -9.20 -13.07 -12.02
CA ARG A 72 -10.04 -12.21 -12.86
C ARG A 72 -9.73 -10.72 -12.70
N ILE A 73 -8.92 -10.32 -11.71
CA ILE A 73 -8.66 -8.91 -11.39
C ILE A 73 -8.16 -8.14 -12.61
N GLU A 74 -7.21 -8.68 -13.37
CA GLU A 74 -6.66 -7.99 -14.54
C GLU A 74 -7.70 -7.83 -15.67
N GLN A 75 -8.59 -8.78 -15.83
CA GLN A 75 -9.71 -8.66 -16.75
C GLN A 75 -10.72 -7.60 -16.27
N MET A 76 -11.10 -7.63 -14.99
CA MET A 76 -12.04 -6.67 -14.40
C MET A 76 -11.52 -5.23 -14.46
N LYS A 77 -10.20 -5.01 -14.32
CA LYS A 77 -9.56 -3.69 -14.50
C LYS A 77 -9.78 -3.12 -15.90
N LYS A 78 -9.82 -3.98 -16.93
CA LYS A 78 -10.07 -3.56 -18.31
C LYS A 78 -11.55 -3.25 -18.58
N GLU A 79 -12.43 -3.97 -17.91
CA GLU A 79 -13.88 -3.87 -18.10
C GLU A 79 -14.51 -2.70 -17.32
N ARG A 80 -13.90 -2.29 -16.22
CA ARG A 80 -14.47 -1.31 -15.31
C ARG A 80 -13.53 -0.12 -15.07
N ARG A 81 -14.08 1.08 -15.30
CA ARG A 81 -13.36 2.34 -15.05
C ARG A 81 -13.27 2.71 -13.57
N SER A 82 -14.33 2.40 -12.79
CA SER A 82 -14.36 2.72 -11.35
C SER A 82 -13.49 1.78 -10.55
N PHE A 83 -12.66 2.31 -9.64
CA PHE A 83 -11.88 1.50 -8.70
C PHE A 83 -12.76 0.87 -7.62
N PHE A 84 -13.69 1.62 -7.04
CA PHE A 84 -14.58 1.10 -6.02
C PHE A 84 -15.63 0.15 -6.62
N GLY A 85 -15.72 -1.04 -6.06
CA GLY A 85 -16.70 -2.05 -6.44
C GLY A 85 -18.14 -1.71 -6.00
N PRO A 86 -19.13 -2.53 -6.43
CA PRO A 86 -20.51 -2.34 -6.04
C PRO A 86 -20.66 -2.24 -4.52
N ASN A 87 -21.43 -1.26 -4.06
CA ASN A 87 -21.80 -0.97 -2.68
C ASN A 87 -20.65 -0.64 -1.71
N VAL A 88 -19.38 -0.65 -2.12
CA VAL A 88 -18.23 -0.36 -1.22
C VAL A 88 -18.40 0.98 -0.52
N LEU A 89 -18.55 2.07 -1.26
CA LEU A 89 -18.66 3.41 -0.68
C LEU A 89 -19.88 3.55 0.22
N LYS A 90 -21.03 3.00 -0.18
CA LYS A 90 -22.26 3.02 0.63
C LYS A 90 -22.08 2.30 1.97
N LEU A 91 -21.37 1.16 1.97
CA LEU A 91 -21.07 0.43 3.21
C LEU A 91 -20.11 1.23 4.10
N CYS A 92 -19.12 1.87 3.50
CA CYS A 92 -18.17 2.72 4.21
C CYS A 92 -18.84 3.96 4.83
N GLU A 93 -19.77 4.60 4.12
CA GLU A 93 -20.59 5.73 4.64
C GLU A 93 -21.51 5.30 5.80
N ALA A 94 -22.03 4.06 5.77
CA ALA A 94 -22.92 3.54 6.79
C ALA A 94 -22.17 3.00 8.04
N ALA A 95 -20.85 2.89 7.98
CA ALA A 95 -20.01 2.42 9.08
C ALA A 95 -19.66 3.54 10.06
N ASP A 96 -19.42 3.18 11.33
CA ASP A 96 -18.86 4.12 12.32
C ASP A 96 -17.42 4.47 11.98
N ILE A 97 -16.67 3.50 11.41
CA ILE A 97 -15.28 3.63 10.96
C ILE A 97 -14.95 2.53 9.95
N VAL A 98 -14.02 2.82 9.03
CA VAL A 98 -13.45 1.88 8.09
C VAL A 98 -12.05 1.46 8.55
N PHE A 99 -11.80 0.18 8.66
CA PHE A 99 -10.47 -0.36 8.88
C PHE A 99 -9.80 -0.65 7.54
N LEU A 100 -8.70 0.03 7.24
CA LEU A 100 -7.93 -0.18 6.02
C LEU A 100 -6.96 -1.36 6.22
N GLY A 101 -7.34 -2.54 5.74
CA GLY A 101 -6.51 -3.74 5.68
C GLY A 101 -5.87 -3.94 4.31
N LEU A 102 -5.68 -2.84 3.57
CA LEU A 102 -5.11 -2.82 2.23
C LEU A 102 -3.58 -2.81 2.27
N HIS A 103 -2.95 -3.34 1.23
CA HIS A 103 -1.51 -3.33 1.03
C HIS A 103 -1.16 -2.83 -0.38
N GLY A 104 -0.09 -2.06 -0.49
CA GLY A 104 0.43 -1.55 -1.75
C GLY A 104 -0.42 -0.45 -2.39
N ALA A 105 -0.36 -0.37 -3.71
CA ALA A 105 -1.02 0.68 -4.48
C ALA A 105 -2.53 0.78 -4.22
N ASN A 106 -3.03 1.99 -4.22
CA ASN A 106 -4.38 2.43 -3.90
C ASN A 106 -4.78 2.31 -2.41
N GLY A 107 -4.12 1.46 -1.62
CA GLY A 107 -4.36 1.33 -0.18
C GLY A 107 -3.41 2.16 0.67
N GLU A 108 -2.13 2.25 0.27
CA GLU A 108 -1.06 2.89 1.03
C GLU A 108 -0.52 4.16 0.36
N ASP A 109 -1.00 4.52 -0.84
CA ASP A 109 -0.55 5.67 -1.63
C ASP A 109 -1.43 6.94 -1.47
N GLY A 110 -2.34 6.95 -0.51
CA GLY A 110 -3.19 8.10 -0.18
C GLY A 110 -4.46 8.25 -1.01
N LYS A 111 -4.65 7.50 -2.09
CA LYS A 111 -5.81 7.67 -2.99
C LYS A 111 -7.15 7.33 -2.34
N VAL A 112 -7.21 6.21 -1.62
CA VAL A 112 -8.40 5.80 -0.86
C VAL A 112 -8.64 6.77 0.29
N GLN A 113 -7.59 7.15 1.00
CA GLN A 113 -7.64 8.12 2.10
C GLN A 113 -8.19 9.47 1.64
N ALA A 114 -7.70 10.01 0.52
CA ALA A 114 -8.19 11.26 -0.05
C ALA A 114 -9.68 11.19 -0.45
N THR A 115 -10.11 10.05 -0.98
CA THR A 115 -11.53 9.83 -1.30
C THR A 115 -12.38 9.86 -0.03
N PHE A 116 -11.92 9.18 1.03
CA PHE A 116 -12.63 9.12 2.30
C PHE A 116 -12.67 10.47 3.02
N ASP A 117 -11.58 11.24 2.95
CA ASP A 117 -11.56 12.61 3.48
C ASP A 117 -12.63 13.49 2.80
N LEU A 118 -12.75 13.44 1.46
CA LEU A 118 -13.76 14.16 0.71
C LEU A 118 -15.20 13.73 1.02
N MET A 119 -15.39 12.45 1.35
CA MET A 119 -16.68 11.87 1.71
C MET A 119 -17.01 11.96 3.20
N GLY A 120 -16.10 12.45 4.04
CA GLY A 120 -16.27 12.49 5.50
C GLY A 120 -16.30 11.11 6.15
N ILE A 121 -15.74 10.07 5.49
CA ILE A 121 -15.66 8.71 6.00
C ILE A 121 -14.46 8.59 6.95
N LYS A 122 -14.70 8.11 8.17
CA LYS A 122 -13.63 7.86 9.14
C LYS A 122 -12.91 6.55 8.81
N TYR A 123 -11.58 6.57 8.86
CA TYR A 123 -10.76 5.39 8.59
C TYR A 123 -9.57 5.29 9.55
N THR A 124 -8.97 4.10 9.61
CA THR A 124 -7.74 3.85 10.36
C THR A 124 -6.51 4.09 9.48
N GLY A 125 -5.39 4.48 10.10
CA GLY A 125 -4.10 4.64 9.44
C GLY A 125 -3.75 6.09 9.13
N THR A 126 -2.75 6.25 8.28
CA THR A 126 -2.15 7.55 7.92
C THR A 126 -3.02 8.29 6.91
N GLY A 127 -3.09 9.62 7.01
CA GLY A 127 -3.82 10.48 6.08
C GLY A 127 -3.21 10.50 4.67
N TYR A 128 -3.96 11.00 3.71
CA TYR A 128 -3.64 10.91 2.27
C TYR A 128 -2.27 11.48 1.90
N LEU A 129 -1.92 12.67 2.42
CA LEU A 129 -0.67 13.34 2.05
C LEU A 129 0.56 12.56 2.52
N SER A 130 0.57 12.15 3.79
CA SER A 130 1.70 11.38 4.35
C SER A 130 1.82 10.02 3.69
N SER A 131 0.70 9.35 3.37
CA SER A 131 0.69 8.10 2.62
C SER A 131 1.29 8.27 1.22
N ALA A 132 0.88 9.31 0.49
CA ALA A 132 1.39 9.59 -0.85
C ALA A 132 2.90 9.88 -0.85
N LEU A 133 3.37 10.71 0.10
CA LEU A 133 4.78 11.05 0.22
C LEU A 133 5.63 9.83 0.62
N ALA A 134 5.15 9.01 1.55
CA ALA A 134 5.87 7.82 2.03
C ALA A 134 5.92 6.69 1.00
N MET A 135 4.90 6.57 0.15
CA MET A 135 4.87 5.55 -0.91
C MET A 135 5.94 5.82 -1.97
N ASP A 136 6.21 7.07 -2.28
CA ASP A 136 7.22 7.47 -3.27
C ASP A 136 8.61 7.57 -2.63
N LYS A 137 9.49 6.61 -2.96
CA LYS A 137 10.85 6.53 -2.41
C LYS A 137 11.73 7.70 -2.84
N GLY A 138 11.49 8.24 -4.03
CA GLY A 138 12.22 9.41 -4.54
C GLY A 138 11.87 10.66 -3.73
N ILE A 139 10.59 10.94 -3.55
CA ILE A 139 10.09 12.06 -2.74
C ILE A 139 10.49 11.87 -1.27
N THR A 140 10.30 10.66 -0.71
CA THR A 140 10.71 10.34 0.67
C THR A 140 12.20 10.65 0.89
N LYS A 141 13.07 10.25 -0.05
CA LYS A 141 14.51 10.53 0.02
C LYS A 141 14.79 12.03 0.04
N GLN A 142 14.12 12.82 -0.81
CA GLN A 142 14.24 14.28 -0.79
C GLN A 142 13.80 14.88 0.55
N MET A 143 12.68 14.41 1.10
CA MET A 143 12.19 14.85 2.42
C MET A 143 13.19 14.52 3.53
N PHE A 144 13.84 13.37 3.50
CA PHE A 144 14.87 12.99 4.45
C PHE A 144 16.09 13.93 4.35
N LEU A 145 16.57 14.20 3.14
CA LEU A 145 17.68 15.11 2.91
C LEU A 145 17.38 16.54 3.39
N MET A 146 16.20 17.06 3.08
CA MET A 146 15.75 18.39 3.52
C MET A 146 15.67 18.53 5.04
N ASN A 147 15.40 17.44 5.75
CA ASN A 147 15.27 17.40 7.20
C ASN A 147 16.51 16.83 7.92
N ASN A 148 17.64 16.66 7.22
CA ASN A 148 18.87 16.08 7.74
C ASN A 148 18.68 14.67 8.36
N VAL A 149 17.75 13.90 7.84
CA VAL A 149 17.58 12.48 8.20
C VAL A 149 18.53 11.65 7.34
N PRO A 150 19.41 10.83 7.96
CA PRO A 150 20.32 9.97 7.21
C PRO A 150 19.55 9.03 6.25
N THR A 151 19.96 9.03 4.99
CA THR A 151 19.45 8.16 3.95
C THR A 151 20.59 7.77 3.01
N PRO A 152 20.57 6.58 2.38
CA PRO A 152 21.59 6.23 1.39
C PRO A 152 21.69 7.30 0.31
N ARG A 153 22.92 7.62 -0.13
CA ARG A 153 23.09 8.54 -1.24
C ARG A 153 22.50 7.92 -2.51
N GLY A 154 21.75 8.70 -3.29
CA GLY A 154 21.11 8.18 -4.49
C GLY A 154 20.30 9.25 -5.22
N VAL A 155 19.78 8.87 -6.36
CA VAL A 155 19.00 9.71 -7.27
C VAL A 155 17.72 9.02 -7.72
N SER A 156 16.67 9.80 -7.97
CA SER A 156 15.53 9.36 -8.77
C SER A 156 15.77 9.72 -10.22
N MET A 157 15.41 8.82 -11.14
CA MET A 157 15.51 9.04 -12.57
C MET A 157 14.22 8.62 -13.26
N VAL A 158 13.65 9.49 -14.08
CA VAL A 158 12.60 9.12 -15.02
C VAL A 158 13.21 8.42 -16.23
N LYS A 159 12.43 7.59 -16.90
CA LYS A 159 12.90 6.74 -18.01
C LYS A 159 13.54 7.55 -19.15
N GLU A 160 13.00 8.74 -19.41
CA GLU A 160 13.50 9.66 -20.45
C GLU A 160 14.90 10.23 -20.14
N GLU A 161 15.26 10.31 -18.87
CA GLU A 161 16.54 10.83 -18.37
C GLU A 161 17.48 9.72 -17.88
N MET A 162 17.12 8.47 -18.18
CA MET A 162 17.90 7.31 -17.75
C MET A 162 19.34 7.37 -18.24
N THR A 163 20.28 7.12 -17.34
CA THR A 163 21.69 6.92 -17.68
C THR A 163 22.18 5.56 -17.16
N THR A 164 22.97 4.90 -17.98
CA THR A 164 23.72 3.69 -17.57
C THR A 164 25.12 4.02 -17.06
N ASP A 165 25.56 5.28 -17.11
CA ASP A 165 26.83 5.72 -16.55
C ASP A 165 26.69 6.03 -15.05
N LEU A 166 26.97 5.04 -14.21
CA LEU A 166 26.89 5.17 -12.76
C LEU A 166 27.86 6.25 -12.21
N LYS A 167 29.00 6.47 -12.87
CA LYS A 167 29.98 7.49 -12.50
C LYS A 167 29.45 8.90 -12.73
N ALA A 168 28.64 9.11 -13.76
CA ALA A 168 27.97 10.40 -14.00
C ALA A 168 26.99 10.72 -12.86
N LEU A 169 26.45 9.71 -12.16
CA LEU A 169 25.63 9.87 -10.95
C LEU A 169 26.47 10.02 -9.66
N GLY A 170 27.80 10.01 -9.77
CA GLY A 170 28.72 10.09 -8.64
C GLY A 170 28.69 8.86 -7.72
N MET A 171 28.32 7.69 -8.25
CA MET A 171 28.19 6.43 -7.49
C MET A 171 29.12 5.36 -8.01
N GLU A 172 29.37 4.35 -7.17
CA GLU A 172 30.19 3.17 -7.45
C GLU A 172 29.45 1.91 -7.00
N PHE A 173 29.75 0.76 -7.62
CA PHE A 173 29.17 -0.53 -7.22
C PHE A 173 29.67 -0.96 -5.82
N PRO A 174 28.85 -1.67 -5.03
CA PRO A 174 27.48 -2.07 -5.35
C PRO A 174 26.44 -0.95 -5.12
N VAL A 175 25.37 -0.96 -5.91
CA VAL A 175 24.23 -0.07 -5.75
C VAL A 175 22.91 -0.85 -5.71
N VAL A 176 21.84 -0.18 -5.29
CA VAL A 176 20.48 -0.71 -5.33
C VAL A 176 19.68 0.06 -6.38
N VAL A 177 19.06 -0.66 -7.29
CA VAL A 177 18.06 -0.14 -8.23
C VAL A 177 16.70 -0.58 -7.75
N LYS A 178 15.75 0.35 -7.64
CA LYS A 178 14.38 0.03 -7.20
C LYS A 178 13.33 0.96 -7.81
N THR A 179 12.13 0.44 -7.97
CA THR A 179 10.94 1.23 -8.36
C THR A 179 10.61 2.27 -7.29
N CYS A 180 10.12 3.45 -7.68
CA CYS A 180 9.75 4.52 -6.75
C CYS A 180 8.57 4.15 -5.87
N CYS A 181 7.50 3.61 -6.44
CA CYS A 181 6.23 3.36 -5.74
C CYS A 181 5.92 1.88 -5.50
N GLY A 182 6.80 0.96 -5.90
CA GLY A 182 6.64 -0.47 -5.66
C GLY A 182 6.82 -0.87 -4.19
N GLY A 183 6.15 -1.95 -3.77
CA GLY A 183 6.26 -2.57 -2.45
C GLY A 183 6.79 -4.00 -2.49
N SER A 184 6.98 -4.62 -1.33
CA SER A 184 7.30 -6.05 -1.15
C SER A 184 8.51 -6.55 -1.95
N SER A 185 9.56 -5.75 -2.09
CA SER A 185 10.79 -6.09 -2.82
C SER A 185 10.59 -6.36 -4.32
N VAL A 186 9.41 -6.15 -4.89
CA VAL A 186 9.20 -6.22 -6.34
C VAL A 186 9.89 -5.04 -7.00
N GLY A 187 10.74 -5.31 -7.99
CA GLY A 187 11.51 -4.28 -8.67
C GLY A 187 12.66 -3.71 -7.83
N VAL A 188 13.21 -4.48 -6.87
CA VAL A 188 14.39 -4.11 -6.07
C VAL A 188 15.54 -5.04 -6.43
N TYR A 189 16.67 -4.46 -6.84
CA TYR A 189 17.85 -5.16 -7.33
C TYR A 189 19.10 -4.63 -6.65
N ILE A 190 19.89 -5.52 -6.03
CA ILE A 190 21.26 -5.21 -5.58
C ILE A 190 22.16 -5.59 -6.75
N VAL A 191 22.92 -4.64 -7.27
CA VAL A 191 23.74 -4.81 -8.46
C VAL A 191 25.21 -4.51 -8.16
N ASN A 192 26.09 -5.36 -8.67
CA ASN A 192 27.52 -5.37 -8.34
C ASN A 192 28.40 -4.96 -9.52
N ASP A 193 27.85 -4.93 -10.73
CA ASP A 193 28.57 -4.59 -11.93
C ASP A 193 27.68 -3.90 -12.98
N GLN A 194 28.28 -3.46 -14.06
CA GLN A 194 27.62 -2.72 -15.12
C GLN A 194 26.53 -3.52 -15.84
N ALA A 195 26.75 -4.82 -16.06
CA ALA A 195 25.79 -5.65 -16.78
C ALA A 195 24.53 -5.89 -15.94
N GLU A 196 24.70 -6.15 -14.64
CA GLU A 196 23.59 -6.26 -13.67
C GLU A 196 22.83 -4.93 -13.58
N TYR A 197 23.53 -3.79 -13.61
CA TYR A 197 22.93 -2.46 -13.53
C TYR A 197 22.02 -2.17 -14.72
N GLU A 198 22.48 -2.41 -15.94
CA GLU A 198 21.70 -2.21 -17.16
C GLU A 198 20.46 -3.11 -17.20
N GLN A 199 20.60 -4.36 -16.77
CA GLN A 199 19.47 -5.28 -16.69
C GLN A 199 18.47 -4.84 -15.60
N ALA A 200 18.94 -4.44 -14.43
CA ALA A 200 18.10 -3.97 -13.33
C ALA A 200 17.30 -2.72 -13.70
N LEU A 201 17.92 -1.75 -14.40
CA LEU A 201 17.22 -0.58 -14.92
C LEU A 201 16.11 -0.99 -15.90
N LYS A 202 16.42 -1.85 -16.86
CA LYS A 202 15.44 -2.33 -17.84
C LYS A 202 14.25 -3.01 -17.15
N ASP A 203 14.51 -3.83 -16.16
CA ASP A 203 13.47 -4.55 -15.43
C ASP A 203 12.65 -3.60 -14.56
N ALA A 204 13.28 -2.69 -13.80
CA ALA A 204 12.59 -1.73 -12.96
C ALA A 204 11.69 -0.77 -13.78
N TYR A 205 12.17 -0.27 -14.93
CA TYR A 205 11.38 0.55 -15.86
C TYR A 205 10.28 -0.22 -16.61
N SER A 206 10.23 -1.53 -16.50
CA SER A 206 9.07 -2.29 -16.99
C SER A 206 7.86 -2.19 -16.06
N TYR A 207 8.08 -1.85 -14.79
CA TYR A 207 7.05 -1.68 -13.78
C TYR A 207 6.57 -0.23 -13.65
N GLU A 208 7.51 0.72 -13.68
CA GLU A 208 7.24 2.14 -13.41
C GLU A 208 8.09 3.04 -14.31
N ASN A 209 7.65 4.29 -14.52
CA ASN A 209 8.39 5.27 -15.30
C ASN A 209 9.50 5.98 -14.51
N GLU A 210 9.60 5.77 -13.21
CA GLU A 210 10.60 6.38 -12.35
C GLU A 210 11.22 5.31 -11.43
N VAL A 211 12.56 5.37 -11.30
CA VAL A 211 13.33 4.46 -10.46
C VAL A 211 14.26 5.25 -9.53
N VAL A 212 14.58 4.66 -8.40
CA VAL A 212 15.63 5.15 -7.50
C VAL A 212 16.86 4.27 -7.66
N VAL A 213 18.01 4.92 -7.86
CA VAL A 213 19.33 4.28 -7.77
C VAL A 213 20.04 4.85 -6.56
N GLU A 214 20.51 3.98 -5.66
CA GLU A 214 21.17 4.42 -4.43
C GLU A 214 22.31 3.49 -4.04
N GLU A 215 23.24 4.01 -3.22
CA GLU A 215 24.33 3.21 -2.68
C GLU A 215 23.81 2.03 -1.86
N TYR A 216 24.46 0.88 -1.96
CA TYR A 216 24.15 -0.26 -1.14
C TYR A 216 24.76 -0.11 0.27
N ILE A 217 23.90 -0.11 1.29
CA ILE A 217 24.35 -0.08 2.68
C ILE A 217 24.36 -1.49 3.23
N LYS A 218 25.56 -2.01 3.50
CA LYS A 218 25.73 -3.31 4.13
C LYS A 218 25.48 -3.21 5.63
N GLY A 219 24.53 -3.97 6.16
CA GLY A 219 24.19 -3.94 7.57
C GLY A 219 23.06 -4.87 7.95
N ARG A 220 22.59 -4.75 9.18
CA ARG A 220 21.36 -5.42 9.63
C ARG A 220 20.16 -4.59 9.26
N GLU A 221 19.11 -5.25 8.80
CA GLU A 221 17.83 -4.62 8.51
C GLU A 221 16.92 -4.66 9.73
N PHE A 222 16.19 -3.57 9.94
CA PHE A 222 15.24 -3.42 11.04
C PHE A 222 13.94 -2.84 10.52
N SER A 223 12.81 -3.37 11.01
CA SER A 223 11.51 -2.74 10.88
C SER A 223 11.15 -2.09 12.21
N VAL A 224 10.81 -0.80 12.17
CA VAL A 224 10.31 -0.06 13.33
C VAL A 224 8.86 0.28 13.09
N ALA A 225 7.97 -0.58 13.57
CA ALA A 225 6.54 -0.36 13.45
C ALA A 225 6.08 0.68 14.47
N VAL A 226 5.18 1.58 14.03
CA VAL A 226 4.55 2.58 14.88
C VAL A 226 3.04 2.35 14.89
N SER A 227 2.47 2.19 16.08
CA SER A 227 1.03 2.00 16.25
C SER A 227 0.51 2.96 17.30
N TYR A 228 -0.22 3.99 16.88
CA TYR A 228 -0.80 4.99 17.78
C TYR A 228 -2.03 5.66 17.16
N THR A 229 -2.81 6.37 17.98
CA THR A 229 -4.08 6.99 17.54
C THR A 229 -3.93 8.47 17.17
N HIS A 230 -2.96 9.20 17.74
CA HIS A 230 -2.80 10.65 17.54
C HIS A 230 -1.41 11.16 17.96
N LEU A 231 -0.38 10.35 17.78
CA LEU A 231 0.96 10.71 18.23
C LEU A 231 1.67 11.65 17.26
N ARG A 232 2.52 12.45 17.81
CA ARG A 232 3.56 13.15 17.07
C ARG A 232 4.76 12.23 16.89
N ALA A 233 5.44 12.32 15.76
CA ALA A 233 6.54 11.41 15.42
C ALA A 233 7.65 11.31 16.48
N HIS A 234 7.92 12.39 17.24
CA HIS A 234 8.93 12.40 18.29
C HIS A 234 8.53 11.67 19.58
N GLU A 235 7.25 11.33 19.75
CA GLU A 235 6.74 10.63 20.93
C GLU A 235 6.92 9.11 20.86
N THR A 236 7.23 8.59 19.68
CA THR A 236 7.31 7.14 19.44
C THR A 236 8.40 6.45 20.26
N ARG A 237 9.51 7.13 20.54
CA ARG A 237 10.61 6.56 21.35
C ARG A 237 10.30 6.44 22.82
N GLY A 238 9.34 7.20 23.34
CA GLY A 238 8.94 7.17 24.75
C GLY A 238 7.88 6.11 25.07
N ASN A 239 7.24 5.53 24.03
CA ASN A 239 6.10 4.62 24.16
C ASN A 239 6.40 3.20 23.64
N LEU A 240 7.63 2.94 23.22
CA LEU A 240 8.18 1.63 22.94
C LEU A 240 9.04 1.19 24.12
#